data_3e2f3c92e4fcde8a392f1d6fbf1bba99
#
_entry.id   3e2f3c92e4fcde8a392f1d6fbf1bba99
#
_cell.length_a   1.000
_cell.length_b   1.000
_cell.length_c   1.000
_cell.angle_alpha   90.00
_cell.angle_beta   90.00
_cell.angle_gamma   90.00
#
_symmetry.space_group_name_H-M   'P 1'
#
loop_
_entity.id
_entity.type
_entity.pdbx_description
1 polymer ?
#
loop_
_entity_poly.entity_id
_entity_poly.type
_entity_poly.pdbx_seq_one_letter_code
_entity_poly.pdbx_strand_id
1 'polypeptide(L)'
;MKKAVNRPKTPGKKRSAMLPGLRILAVMVGVPLLVLLYQAQHSGLSIGQMFEHIFKGARKTDAEASPVQTAHGRRIDFLTPAPIGFPSTEPPRIGSLQIVDLDKDGLPDILVADMLANRIGWIRQYPAGVYTEKWIGPVLPAPAHVSAVDIDKDGDLDVLVACMGKLFPSNDKIGSVVILENDGRQNFTAHTIVDHIARVTDVRAADFNGDGRLDLVVGQFGYDDGETRWMENLGNWQFRSHILQSLSGVIHTIPVDIDKDGDMDFVSLVSQEWEEIYVFENDGHGNFKSHLVWGSTNEDYGSSGIRLVDLNQDGLVDILYTNGDAFDYLPPRPRPWHSVQWLENKGNFKFEHHPIGLFPGASAAVAADLDGDGDLDVAAVSCYNFWEKPDSQSIVWFENDGKMNFTQHDISHSPTHLISLEAADMNGDGKPDLVSVRMDVYAPFTNDGRVVLWLNHWPQASPITGWFHPEWTGPLSIAEILRSVKP
;
A
#
# COMPACT_ATOMS: atom_id res chain seq x y z
N MET A 1 -85.87 36.24 -33.48
CA MET A 1 -85.86 36.23 -32.02
C MET A 1 -85.20 34.98 -31.46
N LYS A 2 -83.97 35.05 -31.03
CA LYS A 2 -83.34 33.98 -30.26
C LYS A 2 -82.53 34.61 -29.13
N LYS A 3 -82.94 34.30 -27.91
CA LYS A 3 -82.38 34.80 -26.67
C LYS A 3 -80.97 34.27 -26.47
N ALA A 4 -80.00 35.16 -26.16
CA ALA A 4 -78.67 34.80 -25.70
C ALA A 4 -78.72 34.39 -24.23
N VAL A 5 -78.13 33.18 -23.90
CA VAL A 5 -77.96 32.70 -22.54
C VAL A 5 -76.59 33.13 -22.06
N ASN A 6 -76.56 33.99 -20.99
CA ASN A 6 -75.35 34.35 -20.27
C ASN A 6 -74.84 33.20 -19.43
N ARG A 7 -73.57 32.73 -19.66
CA ARG A 7 -72.83 31.83 -18.74
C ARG A 7 -71.93 32.66 -17.81
N PRO A 8 -71.85 32.32 -16.53
CA PRO A 8 -70.98 33.04 -15.60
C PRO A 8 -69.52 32.69 -15.82
N LYS A 9 -68.63 33.68 -15.77
CA LYS A 9 -67.17 33.55 -15.81
C LYS A 9 -66.63 32.99 -14.50
N THR A 10 -65.98 31.86 -14.53
CA THR A 10 -65.17 31.30 -13.45
C THR A 10 -63.93 32.13 -13.20
N PRO A 11 -63.48 32.38 -11.93
CA PRO A 11 -62.31 33.17 -11.62
C PRO A 11 -61.03 32.42 -12.01
N GLY A 12 -60.19 33.03 -12.85
CA GLY A 12 -58.91 32.50 -13.26
C GLY A 12 -57.93 32.33 -12.09
N LYS A 13 -57.44 31.12 -11.89
CA LYS A 13 -56.29 30.82 -11.03
C LYS A 13 -55.10 31.63 -11.56
N LYS A 14 -54.61 32.61 -10.80
CA LYS A 14 -53.31 33.23 -11.01
C LYS A 14 -52.20 32.18 -10.86
N ARG A 15 -51.62 31.70 -11.97
CA ARG A 15 -50.34 31.00 -11.97
C ARG A 15 -49.28 32.03 -11.57
N SER A 16 -48.67 31.89 -10.40
CA SER A 16 -47.47 32.63 -10.05
C SER A 16 -46.35 32.15 -10.98
N ALA A 17 -46.00 33.00 -11.93
CA ALA A 17 -44.82 32.79 -12.75
C ALA A 17 -43.60 33.04 -11.87
N MET A 18 -42.94 32.01 -11.40
CA MET A 18 -41.58 32.12 -10.86
C MET A 18 -40.69 32.78 -11.92
N LEU A 19 -39.98 33.83 -11.56
CA LEU A 19 -39.01 34.50 -12.43
C LEU A 19 -38.00 33.49 -12.99
N PRO A 20 -37.63 33.59 -14.27
CA PRO A 20 -36.71 32.62 -14.91
C PRO A 20 -35.38 32.45 -14.15
N GLY A 21 -34.86 33.53 -13.53
CA GLY A 21 -33.65 33.50 -12.73
C GLY A 21 -33.73 32.60 -11.46
N LEU A 22 -34.92 32.45 -10.84
CA LEU A 22 -35.10 31.62 -9.67
C LEU A 22 -35.12 30.12 -10.05
N ARG A 23 -35.52 29.76 -11.26
CA ARG A 23 -35.47 28.38 -11.76
C ARG A 23 -34.04 27.96 -12.10
N ILE A 24 -33.23 28.86 -12.65
CA ILE A 24 -31.83 28.61 -12.95
C ILE A 24 -31.03 28.47 -11.65
N LEU A 25 -31.28 29.29 -10.63
CA LEU A 25 -30.64 29.22 -9.33
C LEU A 25 -31.01 27.90 -8.59
N ALA A 26 -32.27 27.45 -8.67
CA ALA A 26 -32.73 26.20 -8.07
C ALA A 26 -32.13 24.97 -8.75
N VAL A 27 -31.83 25.01 -10.05
CA VAL A 27 -31.14 23.96 -10.78
C VAL A 27 -29.62 23.98 -10.50
N MET A 28 -29.01 25.17 -10.46
CA MET A 28 -27.58 25.32 -10.22
C MET A 28 -27.16 24.97 -8.77
N VAL A 29 -28.04 25.05 -7.80
CA VAL A 29 -27.77 24.76 -6.39
C VAL A 29 -28.40 23.42 -5.97
N GLY A 30 -29.55 23.09 -6.51
CA GLY A 30 -30.32 21.90 -6.10
C GLY A 30 -29.77 20.58 -6.63
N VAL A 31 -29.24 20.56 -7.86
CA VAL A 31 -28.67 19.35 -8.44
C VAL A 31 -27.34 18.98 -7.80
N PRO A 32 -26.38 19.90 -7.63
CA PRO A 32 -25.15 19.61 -6.88
C PRO A 32 -25.43 19.16 -5.44
N LEU A 33 -26.38 19.77 -4.74
CA LEU A 33 -26.74 19.36 -3.37
C LEU A 33 -27.34 17.96 -3.32
N LEU A 34 -28.14 17.57 -4.31
CA LEU A 34 -28.71 16.21 -4.39
C LEU A 34 -27.63 15.18 -4.72
N VAL A 35 -26.67 15.50 -5.57
CA VAL A 35 -25.51 14.64 -5.87
C VAL A 35 -24.65 14.48 -4.63
N LEU A 36 -24.38 15.56 -3.90
CA LEU A 36 -23.67 15.54 -2.62
C LEU A 36 -24.36 14.68 -1.55
N LEU A 37 -25.68 14.81 -1.41
CA LEU A 37 -26.45 14.01 -0.48
C LEU A 37 -26.44 12.52 -0.87
N TYR A 38 -26.51 12.22 -2.17
CA TYR A 38 -26.41 10.87 -2.67
C TYR A 38 -25.03 10.27 -2.40
N GLN A 39 -23.96 11.02 -2.69
CA GLN A 39 -22.58 10.60 -2.42
C GLN A 39 -22.32 10.41 -0.92
N ALA A 40 -22.75 11.36 -0.06
CA ALA A 40 -22.63 11.24 1.38
C ALA A 40 -23.34 9.99 1.92
N GLN A 41 -24.51 9.67 1.38
CA GLN A 41 -25.28 8.50 1.80
C GLN A 41 -24.62 7.17 1.37
N HIS A 42 -23.83 7.16 0.28
CA HIS A 42 -23.23 5.94 -0.26
C HIS A 42 -21.75 5.80 0.13
N SER A 43 -21.06 6.90 0.50
CA SER A 43 -19.65 6.87 0.92
C SER A 43 -19.45 6.64 2.42
N GLY A 44 -20.52 6.66 3.23
CA GLY A 44 -20.42 6.62 4.69
C GLY A 44 -19.91 7.92 5.33
N LEU A 45 -19.58 8.94 4.52
CA LEU A 45 -19.13 10.25 4.99
C LEU A 45 -20.32 11.11 5.45
N SER A 46 -20.14 11.88 6.52
CA SER A 46 -21.13 12.91 6.90
C SER A 46 -21.17 14.03 5.85
N ILE A 47 -22.29 14.74 5.76
CA ILE A 47 -22.42 15.92 4.89
C ILE A 47 -21.31 16.96 5.17
N GLY A 48 -20.89 17.10 6.43
CA GLY A 48 -19.80 17.97 6.85
C GLY A 48 -18.46 17.51 6.27
N GLN A 49 -18.17 16.22 6.31
CA GLN A 49 -16.96 15.60 5.72
C GLN A 49 -16.97 15.74 4.19
N MET A 50 -18.11 15.53 3.52
CA MET A 50 -18.24 15.76 2.07
C MET A 50 -18.04 17.24 1.69
N PHE A 51 -18.56 18.18 2.50
CA PHE A 51 -18.28 19.61 2.31
C PHE A 51 -16.81 19.93 2.56
N GLU A 52 -16.21 19.37 3.59
CA GLU A 52 -14.76 19.48 3.83
C GLU A 52 -13.95 18.92 2.67
N HIS A 53 -14.33 17.78 2.15
CA HIS A 53 -13.74 17.13 0.99
C HIS A 53 -13.80 18.03 -0.26
N ILE A 54 -14.97 18.57 -0.59
CA ILE A 54 -15.13 19.47 -1.74
C ILE A 54 -14.44 20.82 -1.54
N PHE A 55 -14.49 21.39 -0.33
CA PHE A 55 -13.87 22.69 -0.06
C PHE A 55 -12.40 22.62 0.32
N LYS A 56 -11.91 21.47 0.86
CA LYS A 56 -10.48 21.20 0.96
C LYS A 56 -9.90 20.85 -0.41
N GLY A 57 -10.66 20.19 -1.29
CA GLY A 57 -10.32 20.06 -2.70
C GLY A 57 -10.08 21.44 -3.35
N ALA A 58 -10.89 22.46 -3.01
CA ALA A 58 -10.67 23.85 -3.43
C ALA A 58 -9.52 24.56 -2.67
N ARG A 59 -9.02 23.99 -1.56
CA ARG A 59 -7.85 24.44 -0.78
C ARG A 59 -6.65 23.50 -0.90
N LYS A 60 -6.78 22.39 -1.61
CA LYS A 60 -5.64 21.59 -2.04
C LYS A 60 -4.86 22.44 -3.02
N THR A 61 -4.17 23.42 -2.45
CA THR A 61 -3.23 24.21 -3.20
C THR A 61 -2.14 23.29 -3.68
N ASP A 62 -2.05 23.16 -5.02
CA ASP A 62 -0.75 23.20 -5.67
C ASP A 62 0.36 22.34 -5.05
N ALA A 63 0.02 21.16 -4.45
CA ALA A 63 1.00 20.09 -4.26
C ALA A 63 1.54 19.59 -5.63
N GLU A 64 0.92 20.01 -6.73
CA GLU A 64 1.52 20.12 -8.06
C GLU A 64 2.61 21.22 -8.12
N ALA A 65 2.90 21.84 -6.95
CA ALA A 65 3.97 22.80 -6.83
C ALA A 65 5.26 22.13 -7.28
N SER A 66 5.86 22.72 -8.25
CA SER A 66 7.11 22.43 -8.94
C SER A 66 7.89 21.25 -8.37
N PRO A 67 8.18 20.23 -9.15
CA PRO A 67 8.92 19.07 -8.68
C PRO A 67 10.19 19.56 -7.97
N VAL A 68 10.31 19.25 -6.68
CA VAL A 68 11.54 19.50 -5.95
C VAL A 68 12.61 18.69 -6.65
N GLN A 69 13.59 19.36 -7.24
CA GLN A 69 14.78 18.69 -7.78
C GLN A 69 15.59 18.23 -6.60
N THR A 70 15.49 16.94 -6.28
CA THR A 70 16.39 16.29 -5.33
C THR A 70 17.81 16.34 -5.87
N ALA A 71 18.79 16.57 -5.02
CA ALA A 71 20.18 16.45 -5.39
C ALA A 71 20.45 15.02 -5.88
N HIS A 72 21.15 14.87 -7.00
CA HIS A 72 21.59 13.57 -7.51
C HIS A 72 23.01 13.29 -7.07
N GLY A 73 23.18 12.20 -6.32
CA GLY A 73 24.47 11.64 -5.95
C GLY A 73 25.04 10.72 -7.05
N ARG A 74 26.07 10.00 -6.72
CA ARG A 74 26.66 8.98 -7.58
C ARG A 74 25.91 7.65 -7.48
N ARG A 75 26.04 6.79 -8.49
CA ARG A 75 25.63 5.39 -8.38
C ARG A 75 26.39 4.71 -7.23
N ILE A 76 25.67 3.92 -6.46
CA ILE A 76 26.23 3.12 -5.35
C ILE A 76 26.27 1.64 -5.73
N ASP A 77 27.16 0.89 -5.09
CA ASP A 77 27.40 -0.54 -5.32
C ASP A 77 27.50 -1.37 -4.03
N PHE A 78 27.10 -0.79 -2.89
CA PHE A 78 27.14 -1.52 -1.62
C PHE A 78 25.93 -2.43 -1.41
N LEU A 79 24.85 -2.29 -2.18
CA LEU A 79 23.70 -3.19 -2.18
C LEU A 79 23.82 -4.18 -3.34
N THR A 80 24.03 -5.45 -3.01
CA THR A 80 24.23 -6.52 -4.00
C THR A 80 22.99 -7.37 -4.16
N PRO A 81 22.37 -7.45 -5.36
CA PRO A 81 21.18 -8.24 -5.60
C PRO A 81 21.49 -9.74 -5.68
N ALA A 82 20.62 -10.55 -5.05
CA ALA A 82 20.64 -11.99 -5.15
C ALA A 82 19.18 -12.51 -5.27
N PRO A 83 18.79 -13.18 -6.37
CA PRO A 83 17.49 -13.81 -6.45
C PRO A 83 17.41 -15.00 -5.49
N ILE A 84 16.28 -15.11 -4.78
CA ILE A 84 16.01 -16.16 -3.81
C ILE A 84 14.64 -16.79 -4.05
N GLY A 85 14.42 -17.98 -3.45
CA GLY A 85 13.17 -18.73 -3.59
C GLY A 85 13.06 -19.49 -4.91
N PHE A 86 11.83 -19.76 -5.36
CA PHE A 86 11.60 -20.51 -6.59
C PHE A 86 12.09 -19.73 -7.83
N PRO A 87 12.65 -20.43 -8.83
CA PRO A 87 13.00 -19.80 -10.10
C PRO A 87 11.74 -19.28 -10.81
N SER A 88 11.88 -18.18 -11.50
CA SER A 88 10.82 -17.61 -12.33
C SER A 88 10.74 -18.35 -13.66
N THR A 89 9.64 -19.04 -13.93
CA THR A 89 9.38 -19.72 -15.22
C THR A 89 8.45 -18.89 -16.12
N GLU A 90 7.74 -17.93 -15.53
CA GLU A 90 6.83 -17.00 -16.18
C GLU A 90 7.02 -15.62 -15.55
N PRO A 91 6.56 -14.52 -16.19
CA PRO A 91 6.60 -13.18 -15.59
C PRO A 91 5.94 -13.18 -14.22
N PRO A 92 6.66 -12.90 -13.11
CA PRO A 92 6.14 -13.02 -11.75
C PRO A 92 5.03 -11.99 -11.47
N ARG A 93 4.12 -12.32 -10.57
CA ARG A 93 3.08 -11.41 -10.07
C ARG A 93 2.93 -11.57 -8.57
N ILE A 94 3.92 -11.08 -7.83
CA ILE A 94 3.90 -11.09 -6.37
C ILE A 94 3.24 -9.79 -5.92
N GLY A 95 2.17 -9.86 -5.10
CA GLY A 95 1.45 -8.69 -4.62
C GLY A 95 2.16 -7.99 -3.46
N SER A 96 2.67 -8.78 -2.52
CA SER A 96 3.35 -8.27 -1.33
C SER A 96 4.37 -9.27 -0.80
N LEU A 97 5.21 -8.79 0.10
CA LEU A 97 6.09 -9.61 0.93
C LEU A 97 6.00 -9.17 2.39
N GLN A 98 6.41 -10.05 3.30
CA GLN A 98 6.71 -9.74 4.69
C GLN A 98 7.95 -10.52 5.13
N ILE A 99 8.89 -9.83 5.79
CA ILE A 99 10.02 -10.46 6.48
C ILE A 99 9.55 -10.81 7.90
N VAL A 100 9.69 -12.09 8.30
CA VAL A 100 9.26 -12.60 9.60
C VAL A 100 9.97 -13.90 9.93
N ASP A 101 10.33 -14.15 11.17
CA ASP A 101 10.78 -15.46 11.67
C ASP A 101 9.54 -16.33 11.93
N LEU A 102 9.04 -17.01 10.88
CA LEU A 102 7.75 -17.72 10.91
C LEU A 102 7.78 -18.98 11.78
N ASP A 103 8.90 -19.68 11.83
CA ASP A 103 9.04 -20.92 12.61
C ASP A 103 9.82 -20.75 13.91
N LYS A 104 10.14 -19.47 14.26
CA LYS A 104 10.80 -19.06 15.50
C LYS A 104 12.16 -19.74 15.72
N ASP A 105 12.90 -19.97 14.61
CA ASP A 105 14.25 -20.54 14.68
C ASP A 105 15.35 -19.47 14.86
N GLY A 106 14.96 -18.18 14.91
CA GLY A 106 15.83 -17.02 15.11
C GLY A 106 16.42 -16.46 13.82
N LEU A 107 16.01 -16.95 12.65
CA LEU A 107 16.43 -16.45 11.34
C LEU A 107 15.23 -15.81 10.63
N PRO A 108 15.43 -14.65 9.97
CA PRO A 108 14.35 -14.01 9.24
C PRO A 108 13.99 -14.78 7.96
N ASP A 109 12.72 -15.16 7.86
CA ASP A 109 12.12 -15.75 6.67
C ASP A 109 11.40 -14.68 5.84
N ILE A 110 10.85 -15.08 4.69
CA ILE A 110 10.07 -14.21 3.84
C ILE A 110 8.76 -14.90 3.45
N LEU A 111 7.64 -14.25 3.71
CA LEU A 111 6.34 -14.61 3.16
C LEU A 111 6.08 -13.82 1.89
N VAL A 112 5.49 -14.44 0.87
CA VAL A 112 5.12 -13.78 -0.38
C VAL A 112 3.70 -14.16 -0.81
N ALA A 113 2.92 -13.18 -1.24
CA ALA A 113 1.60 -13.36 -1.84
C ALA A 113 1.74 -13.49 -3.36
N ASP A 114 1.73 -14.70 -3.91
CA ASP A 114 1.89 -14.95 -5.34
C ASP A 114 0.54 -15.05 -6.06
N MET A 115 0.15 -13.94 -6.70
CA MET A 115 -1.09 -13.84 -7.46
C MET A 115 -1.12 -14.72 -8.71
N LEU A 116 0.05 -15.00 -9.32
CA LEU A 116 0.14 -15.85 -10.51
C LEU A 116 -0.06 -17.32 -10.15
N ALA A 117 0.64 -17.78 -9.11
CA ALA A 117 0.51 -19.12 -8.58
C ALA A 117 -0.80 -19.34 -7.78
N ASN A 118 -1.49 -18.27 -7.38
CA ASN A 118 -2.62 -18.31 -6.45
C ASN A 118 -2.24 -19.01 -5.13
N ARG A 119 -1.10 -18.67 -4.56
CA ARG A 119 -0.49 -19.32 -3.40
C ARG A 119 0.22 -18.32 -2.50
N ILE A 120 0.42 -18.72 -1.26
CA ILE A 120 1.36 -18.08 -0.34
C ILE A 120 2.65 -18.89 -0.34
N GLY A 121 3.77 -18.22 -0.67
CA GLY A 121 5.11 -18.76 -0.58
C GLY A 121 5.72 -18.43 0.78
N TRP A 122 6.36 -19.40 1.38
CA TRP A 122 7.26 -19.21 2.51
C TRP A 122 8.68 -19.55 2.08
N ILE A 123 9.53 -18.52 2.02
CA ILE A 123 10.96 -18.64 1.73
C ILE A 123 11.66 -18.73 3.08
N ARG A 124 11.91 -19.94 3.54
CA ARG A 124 12.56 -20.21 4.80
C ARG A 124 14.07 -20.02 4.68
N GLN A 125 14.63 -19.31 5.64
CA GLN A 125 16.09 -19.24 5.79
C GLN A 125 16.56 -20.32 6.77
N TYR A 126 17.16 -21.42 6.26
CA TYR A 126 17.80 -22.43 7.10
C TYR A 126 18.78 -23.32 6.30
N PRO A 127 20.06 -23.47 6.80
CA PRO A 127 20.73 -22.65 7.82
C PRO A 127 20.92 -21.19 7.34
N ALA A 128 21.44 -20.32 8.22
CA ALA A 128 21.68 -18.91 7.89
C ALA A 128 22.31 -18.72 6.50
N GLY A 129 21.73 -17.82 5.68
CA GLY A 129 22.13 -17.56 4.31
C GLY A 129 21.69 -18.60 3.26
N VAL A 130 20.91 -19.61 3.63
CA VAL A 130 20.34 -20.60 2.70
C VAL A 130 18.83 -20.45 2.66
N TYR A 131 18.29 -20.10 1.51
CA TYR A 131 16.87 -19.82 1.31
C TYR A 131 16.21 -20.94 0.51
N THR A 132 15.13 -21.52 1.06
CA THR A 132 14.31 -22.55 0.40
C THR A 132 12.86 -22.15 0.45
N GLU A 133 12.15 -22.25 -0.67
CA GLU A 133 10.75 -21.89 -0.75
C GLU A 133 9.84 -23.11 -0.75
N LYS A 134 8.71 -23.00 -0.06
CA LYS A 134 7.58 -23.94 -0.16
C LYS A 134 6.26 -23.18 -0.19
N TRP A 135 5.23 -23.77 -0.79
CA TRP A 135 3.87 -23.26 -0.70
C TRP A 135 3.26 -23.65 0.64
N ILE A 136 2.55 -22.69 1.27
CA ILE A 136 1.76 -22.95 2.49
C ILE A 136 0.27 -22.72 2.21
N GLY A 137 -0.59 -23.43 2.97
CA GLY A 137 -2.03 -23.35 2.80
C GLY A 137 -2.55 -23.87 1.45
N PRO A 138 -3.84 -23.68 1.15
CA PRO A 138 -4.48 -24.09 -0.10
C PRO A 138 -4.22 -23.11 -1.25
N VAL A 139 -4.85 -23.37 -2.39
CA VAL A 139 -4.96 -22.38 -3.50
C VAL A 139 -5.88 -21.26 -3.05
N LEU A 140 -5.40 -20.01 -3.15
CA LEU A 140 -6.11 -18.79 -2.76
C LEU A 140 -6.18 -17.83 -3.97
N PRO A 141 -7.35 -17.35 -4.37
CA PRO A 141 -7.50 -16.62 -5.63
C PRO A 141 -6.88 -15.22 -5.57
N ALA A 142 -5.81 -15.00 -6.31
CA ALA A 142 -5.05 -13.76 -6.42
C ALA A 142 -4.76 -13.10 -5.05
N PRO A 143 -3.94 -13.75 -4.17
CA PRO A 143 -3.57 -13.17 -2.90
C PRO A 143 -2.74 -11.89 -3.14
N ALA A 144 -3.19 -10.76 -2.56
CA ALA A 144 -2.59 -9.45 -2.74
C ALA A 144 -1.66 -9.06 -1.58
N HIS A 145 -2.08 -9.40 -0.36
CA HIS A 145 -1.33 -9.08 0.84
C HIS A 145 -1.25 -10.27 1.78
N VAL A 146 -0.14 -10.36 2.50
CA VAL A 146 0.14 -11.36 3.52
C VAL A 146 0.72 -10.68 4.76
N SER A 147 0.23 -11.07 5.96
CA SER A 147 0.83 -10.67 7.22
C SER A 147 0.77 -11.79 8.25
N ALA A 148 1.83 -11.97 9.03
CA ALA A 148 1.94 -12.98 10.07
C ALA A 148 1.66 -12.37 11.45
N VAL A 149 0.84 -13.06 12.24
CA VAL A 149 0.45 -12.68 13.59
C VAL A 149 -0.06 -13.89 14.34
N ASP A 150 0.18 -13.97 15.64
CA ASP A 150 -0.42 -14.97 16.54
C ASP A 150 -1.87 -14.52 16.89
N ILE A 151 -2.84 -14.86 16.01
CA ILE A 151 -4.20 -14.31 16.10
C ILE A 151 -5.07 -15.02 17.13
N ASP A 152 -4.80 -16.29 17.40
CA ASP A 152 -5.55 -17.08 18.39
C ASP A 152 -4.82 -17.21 19.74
N LYS A 153 -3.60 -16.65 19.82
CA LYS A 153 -2.76 -16.60 21.04
C LYS A 153 -2.32 -17.97 21.54
N ASP A 154 -2.11 -18.89 20.64
CA ASP A 154 -1.57 -20.22 20.97
C ASP A 154 -0.04 -20.22 21.02
N GLY A 155 0.60 -19.16 20.60
CA GLY A 155 2.04 -18.94 20.64
C GLY A 155 2.71 -19.16 19.30
N ASP A 156 2.00 -19.52 18.24
CA ASP A 156 2.52 -19.69 16.89
C ASP A 156 2.06 -18.56 15.96
N LEU A 157 2.83 -18.28 14.90
CA LEU A 157 2.43 -17.24 13.96
C LEU A 157 1.52 -17.82 12.88
N ASP A 158 0.32 -17.28 12.81
CA ASP A 158 -0.64 -17.49 11.74
C ASP A 158 -0.40 -16.53 10.57
N VAL A 159 -1.05 -16.78 9.44
CA VAL A 159 -0.89 -15.93 8.26
C VAL A 159 -2.24 -15.38 7.80
N LEU A 160 -2.41 -14.08 7.87
CA LEU A 160 -3.55 -13.37 7.31
C LEU A 160 -3.34 -13.15 5.81
N VAL A 161 -4.36 -13.42 5.01
CA VAL A 161 -4.29 -13.29 3.55
C VAL A 161 -5.46 -12.48 3.02
N ALA A 162 -5.13 -11.38 2.33
CA ALA A 162 -6.08 -10.62 1.53
C ALA A 162 -6.14 -11.17 0.12
N CYS A 163 -7.30 -11.64 -0.33
CA CYS A 163 -7.49 -12.19 -1.66
C CYS A 163 -8.32 -11.25 -2.54
N MET A 164 -7.75 -10.82 -3.66
CA MET A 164 -8.48 -9.98 -4.64
C MET A 164 -9.45 -10.80 -5.50
N GLY A 165 -9.24 -12.10 -5.63
CA GLY A 165 -9.96 -12.94 -6.61
C GLY A 165 -9.44 -12.79 -8.03
N LYS A 166 -9.12 -11.59 -8.48
CA LYS A 166 -8.42 -11.26 -9.73
C LYS A 166 -7.69 -9.92 -9.64
N LEU A 167 -6.57 -9.80 -10.35
CA LEU A 167 -5.73 -8.59 -10.35
C LEU A 167 -6.42 -7.40 -11.04
N PHE A 168 -7.02 -7.61 -12.20
CA PHE A 168 -7.57 -6.52 -13.02
C PHE A 168 -8.88 -5.94 -12.46
N PRO A 169 -9.22 -4.67 -12.78
CA PRO A 169 -10.41 -3.98 -12.28
C PRO A 169 -11.69 -4.80 -12.43
N SER A 170 -12.53 -4.82 -11.39
CA SER A 170 -13.79 -5.52 -11.35
C SER A 170 -14.66 -5.11 -10.18
N ASN A 171 -15.97 -5.03 -10.42
CA ASN A 171 -17.01 -4.89 -9.38
C ASN A 171 -17.57 -6.25 -8.93
N ASP A 172 -17.03 -7.37 -9.43
CA ASP A 172 -17.45 -8.68 -8.96
C ASP A 172 -17.08 -8.84 -7.47
N LYS A 173 -18.00 -9.38 -6.69
CA LYS A 173 -17.77 -9.70 -5.28
C LYS A 173 -17.04 -11.04 -5.18
N ILE A 174 -15.75 -11.02 -5.47
CA ILE A 174 -14.85 -12.20 -5.55
C ILE A 174 -13.68 -12.13 -4.54
N GLY A 175 -13.62 -11.05 -3.77
CA GLY A 175 -12.63 -10.88 -2.71
C GLY A 175 -12.96 -11.72 -1.48
N SER A 176 -11.93 -12.07 -0.73
CA SER A 176 -12.05 -12.78 0.55
C SER A 176 -10.89 -12.46 1.49
N VAL A 177 -11.13 -12.69 2.78
CA VAL A 177 -10.11 -12.71 3.82
C VAL A 177 -9.98 -14.14 4.32
N VAL A 178 -8.77 -14.67 4.33
CA VAL A 178 -8.46 -16.01 4.81
C VAL A 178 -7.36 -15.94 5.87
N ILE A 179 -7.51 -16.70 6.93
CA ILE A 179 -6.47 -16.93 7.93
C ILE A 179 -5.95 -18.36 7.73
N LEU A 180 -4.65 -18.50 7.64
CA LEU A 180 -3.95 -19.76 7.65
C LEU A 180 -3.46 -19.99 9.08
N GLU A 181 -4.21 -20.75 9.88
CA GLU A 181 -3.87 -21.16 11.25
C GLU A 181 -2.68 -22.12 11.19
N ASN A 182 -1.62 -21.84 11.95
CA ASN A 182 -0.44 -22.66 12.09
C ASN A 182 -0.57 -23.53 13.34
N ASP A 183 -0.24 -24.81 13.26
CA ASP A 183 -0.29 -25.75 14.39
C ASP A 183 1.04 -25.83 15.17
N GLY A 184 1.94 -24.86 15.00
CA GLY A 184 3.29 -24.85 15.59
C GLY A 184 4.27 -25.85 14.97
N ARG A 185 3.82 -26.57 13.96
CA ARG A 185 4.64 -27.51 13.17
C ARG A 185 4.68 -27.14 11.70
N GLN A 186 4.25 -25.91 11.42
CA GLN A 186 4.14 -25.31 10.08
C GLN A 186 3.19 -26.13 9.16
N ASN A 187 2.13 -26.72 9.72
CA ASN A 187 0.97 -27.18 8.98
C ASN A 187 -0.11 -26.10 9.09
N PHE A 188 -0.63 -25.66 7.96
CA PHE A 188 -1.53 -24.54 7.88
C PHE A 188 -2.95 -24.98 7.55
N THR A 189 -3.91 -24.66 8.42
CA THR A 189 -5.36 -24.85 8.21
C THR A 189 -5.99 -23.54 7.79
N ALA A 190 -6.73 -23.54 6.68
CA ALA A 190 -7.34 -22.32 6.17
C ALA A 190 -8.73 -22.08 6.77
N HIS A 191 -8.96 -20.89 7.31
CA HIS A 191 -10.24 -20.37 7.77
C HIS A 191 -10.65 -19.20 6.88
N THR A 192 -11.73 -19.35 6.12
CA THR A 192 -12.31 -18.25 5.36
C THR A 192 -13.14 -17.39 6.30
N ILE A 193 -12.68 -16.18 6.59
CA ILE A 193 -13.31 -15.27 7.53
C ILE A 193 -14.47 -14.53 6.89
N VAL A 194 -14.27 -14.06 5.68
CA VAL A 194 -15.31 -13.45 4.86
C VAL A 194 -14.99 -13.68 3.40
N ASP A 195 -16.02 -13.89 2.58
CA ASP A 195 -15.96 -14.05 1.15
C ASP A 195 -17.10 -13.29 0.45
N HIS A 196 -17.12 -13.31 -0.88
CA HIS A 196 -18.13 -12.63 -1.69
C HIS A 196 -18.24 -11.12 -1.39
N ILE A 197 -17.10 -10.49 -1.07
CA ILE A 197 -16.95 -9.05 -0.89
C ILE A 197 -16.15 -8.45 -2.07
N ALA A 198 -15.99 -7.13 -2.11
CA ALA A 198 -15.14 -6.49 -3.11
C ALA A 198 -13.69 -6.98 -2.98
N ARG A 199 -12.89 -6.82 -4.03
CA ARG A 199 -11.49 -7.25 -4.09
C ARG A 199 -10.71 -6.75 -2.85
N VAL A 200 -10.17 -7.67 -2.03
CA VAL A 200 -9.43 -7.33 -0.81
C VAL A 200 -7.96 -7.14 -1.15
N THR A 201 -7.40 -6.01 -0.76
CA THR A 201 -6.01 -5.59 -1.01
C THR A 201 -5.14 -5.66 0.23
N ASP A 202 -5.72 -5.42 1.42
CA ASP A 202 -4.97 -5.45 2.68
C ASP A 202 -5.81 -6.04 3.81
N VAL A 203 -5.16 -6.75 4.72
CA VAL A 203 -5.72 -7.21 5.99
C VAL A 203 -4.64 -7.21 7.05
N ARG A 204 -4.94 -6.61 8.20
CA ARG A 204 -4.02 -6.56 9.34
C ARG A 204 -4.79 -6.70 10.64
N ALA A 205 -4.06 -7.07 11.71
CA ALA A 205 -4.67 -7.35 13.01
C ALA A 205 -4.14 -6.42 14.09
N ALA A 206 -5.05 -6.01 14.99
CA ALA A 206 -4.76 -5.37 16.28
C ALA A 206 -5.98 -5.54 17.21
N ASP A 207 -5.78 -5.37 18.51
CA ASP A 207 -6.87 -5.33 19.48
C ASP A 207 -7.45 -3.91 19.50
N PHE A 208 -8.57 -3.70 18.79
CA PHE A 208 -9.19 -2.37 18.68
C PHE A 208 -10.26 -2.10 19.74
N ASN A 209 -10.72 -3.11 20.46
CA ASN A 209 -11.78 -2.93 21.44
C ASN A 209 -11.33 -3.22 22.89
N GLY A 210 -10.05 -3.53 23.08
CA GLY A 210 -9.45 -3.77 24.40
C GLY A 210 -9.91 -5.07 25.07
N ASP A 211 -10.48 -6.02 24.30
CA ASP A 211 -11.01 -7.27 24.87
C ASP A 211 -9.95 -8.39 24.92
N GLY A 212 -8.76 -8.10 24.45
CA GLY A 212 -7.61 -8.99 24.46
C GLY A 212 -7.57 -9.95 23.27
N ARG A 213 -8.50 -9.93 22.32
CA ARG A 213 -8.41 -10.67 21.05
C ARG A 213 -7.96 -9.72 19.95
N LEU A 214 -7.24 -10.25 18.96
CA LEU A 214 -6.88 -9.46 17.81
C LEU A 214 -8.05 -9.43 16.82
N ASP A 215 -8.52 -8.25 16.52
CA ASP A 215 -9.49 -7.92 15.48
C ASP A 215 -8.76 -7.71 14.13
N LEU A 216 -9.52 -7.51 13.05
CA LEU A 216 -8.94 -7.21 11.73
C LEU A 216 -9.42 -5.86 11.21
N VAL A 217 -8.52 -5.12 10.55
CA VAL A 217 -8.88 -4.06 9.61
C VAL A 217 -8.65 -4.57 8.19
N VAL A 218 -9.60 -4.28 7.31
CA VAL A 218 -9.66 -4.84 5.95
C VAL A 218 -9.88 -3.72 4.95
N GLY A 219 -8.96 -3.61 3.99
CA GLY A 219 -9.05 -2.73 2.84
C GLY A 219 -9.62 -3.47 1.63
N GLN A 220 -10.71 -2.97 1.07
CA GLN A 220 -11.32 -3.48 -0.14
C GLN A 220 -11.19 -2.47 -1.27
N PHE A 221 -10.42 -2.82 -2.29
CA PHE A 221 -10.19 -1.95 -3.43
C PHE A 221 -11.49 -1.70 -4.21
N GLY A 222 -12.21 -2.78 -4.56
CA GLY A 222 -13.34 -2.71 -5.46
C GLY A 222 -12.93 -2.16 -6.84
N TYR A 223 -13.88 -1.54 -7.52
CA TYR A 223 -13.66 -0.62 -8.64
C TYR A 223 -14.51 0.63 -8.42
N ASP A 224 -15.83 0.45 -8.25
CA ASP A 224 -16.76 1.50 -7.82
C ASP A 224 -17.25 1.27 -6.37
N ASP A 225 -17.12 0.05 -5.84
CA ASP A 225 -17.69 -0.42 -4.57
C ASP A 225 -16.60 -0.91 -3.61
N GLY A 226 -15.65 -0.06 -3.21
CA GLY A 226 -14.64 -0.37 -2.20
C GLY A 226 -15.11 -0.01 -0.79
N GLU A 227 -14.47 -0.55 0.23
CA GLU A 227 -14.79 -0.30 1.63
C GLU A 227 -13.58 -0.46 2.53
N THR A 228 -13.57 0.31 3.63
CA THR A 228 -12.72 0.04 4.80
C THR A 228 -13.58 -0.60 5.88
N ARG A 229 -13.16 -1.74 6.42
CA ARG A 229 -13.91 -2.48 7.45
C ARG A 229 -13.05 -2.74 8.67
N TRP A 230 -13.70 -2.71 9.84
CA TRP A 230 -13.26 -3.38 11.05
C TRP A 230 -14.03 -4.69 11.21
N MET A 231 -13.32 -5.76 11.53
CA MET A 231 -13.90 -7.06 11.81
C MET A 231 -13.55 -7.47 13.23
N GLU A 232 -14.54 -7.34 14.13
CA GLU A 232 -14.46 -7.67 15.55
C GLU A 232 -14.35 -9.19 15.72
N ASN A 233 -13.30 -9.65 16.41
CA ASN A 233 -13.05 -11.06 16.68
C ASN A 233 -13.92 -11.56 17.87
N LEU A 234 -14.84 -12.47 17.60
CA LEU A 234 -15.71 -13.07 18.61
C LEU A 234 -15.18 -14.38 19.19
N GLY A 235 -13.97 -14.79 18.78
CA GLY A 235 -13.36 -16.08 19.09
C GLY A 235 -13.88 -17.22 18.20
N ASN A 236 -13.17 -18.37 18.21
CA ASN A 236 -13.49 -19.55 17.43
C ASN A 236 -13.65 -19.26 15.92
N TRP A 237 -12.77 -18.43 15.36
CA TRP A 237 -12.76 -18.01 13.95
C TRP A 237 -14.05 -17.31 13.48
N GLN A 238 -14.80 -16.73 14.43
CA GLN A 238 -16.00 -15.94 14.13
C GLN A 238 -15.70 -14.45 14.25
N PHE A 239 -16.07 -13.70 13.23
CA PHE A 239 -15.85 -12.26 13.16
C PHE A 239 -17.17 -11.53 12.84
N ARG A 240 -17.34 -10.35 13.44
CA ARG A 240 -18.45 -9.43 13.14
C ARG A 240 -17.91 -8.27 12.33
N SER A 241 -18.49 -8.04 11.17
CA SER A 241 -18.05 -6.99 10.25
C SER A 241 -18.74 -5.66 10.51
N HIS A 242 -17.96 -4.58 10.58
CA HIS A 242 -18.41 -3.20 10.69
C HIS A 242 -17.80 -2.39 9.52
N ILE A 243 -18.66 -1.79 8.67
CA ILE A 243 -18.22 -0.92 7.60
C ILE A 243 -17.91 0.45 8.23
N LEU A 244 -16.69 0.93 8.09
CA LEU A 244 -16.26 2.22 8.61
C LEU A 244 -16.33 3.31 7.54
N GLN A 245 -16.03 2.96 6.29
CA GLN A 245 -16.04 3.87 5.15
C GLN A 245 -16.33 3.12 3.85
N SER A 246 -17.08 3.73 2.94
CA SER A 246 -17.43 3.16 1.64
C SER A 246 -16.80 3.98 0.52
N LEU A 247 -15.47 3.89 0.39
CA LEU A 247 -14.67 4.46 -0.69
C LEU A 247 -13.98 3.34 -1.45
N SER A 248 -13.99 3.44 -2.79
CA SER A 248 -13.21 2.55 -3.65
C SER A 248 -11.72 2.89 -3.58
N GLY A 249 -10.86 1.92 -3.92
CA GLY A 249 -9.43 2.16 -4.02
C GLY A 249 -8.63 2.01 -2.73
N VAL A 250 -9.18 1.43 -1.66
CA VAL A 250 -8.40 1.15 -0.45
C VAL A 250 -7.29 0.15 -0.76
N ILE A 251 -6.02 0.53 -0.56
CA ILE A 251 -4.86 -0.33 -0.81
C ILE A 251 -4.07 -0.67 0.45
N HIS A 252 -4.13 0.15 1.49
CA HIS A 252 -3.50 -0.13 2.78
C HIS A 252 -4.41 0.24 3.95
N THR A 253 -4.31 -0.56 5.04
CA THR A 253 -4.97 -0.35 6.33
C THR A 253 -4.00 -0.75 7.45
N ILE A 254 -3.16 0.18 7.96
CA ILE A 254 -2.03 -0.14 8.85
C ILE A 254 -2.35 0.26 10.28
N PRO A 255 -2.48 -0.71 11.23
CA PRO A 255 -2.68 -0.42 12.65
C PRO A 255 -1.50 0.32 13.27
N VAL A 256 -1.80 1.26 14.16
CA VAL A 256 -0.83 2.08 14.90
C VAL A 256 -1.54 2.86 16.01
N ASP A 257 -0.92 3.05 17.15
CA ASP A 257 -1.29 4.06 18.15
C ASP A 257 -0.65 5.39 17.72
N ILE A 258 -1.39 6.20 16.91
CA ILE A 258 -0.81 7.36 16.20
C ILE A 258 -0.76 8.61 17.07
N ASP A 259 -1.62 8.74 18.05
CA ASP A 259 -1.68 9.89 18.96
C ASP A 259 -1.15 9.58 20.37
N LYS A 260 -0.75 8.32 20.61
CA LYS A 260 -0.13 7.80 21.83
C LYS A 260 -1.04 7.86 23.05
N ASP A 261 -2.33 7.64 22.84
CA ASP A 261 -3.30 7.53 23.93
C ASP A 261 -3.41 6.11 24.51
N GLY A 262 -2.81 5.12 23.85
CA GLY A 262 -2.73 3.72 24.25
C GLY A 262 -3.76 2.83 23.56
N ASP A 263 -4.63 3.40 22.74
CA ASP A 263 -5.62 2.68 21.95
C ASP A 263 -5.10 2.48 20.50
N MET A 264 -5.44 1.35 19.88
CA MET A 264 -4.99 1.08 18.53
C MET A 264 -5.86 1.78 17.50
N ASP A 265 -5.27 2.71 16.78
CA ASP A 265 -5.80 3.37 15.59
C ASP A 265 -5.40 2.60 14.32
N PHE A 266 -5.72 3.14 13.16
CA PHE A 266 -5.10 2.73 11.91
C PHE A 266 -5.07 3.84 10.86
N VAL A 267 -4.08 3.75 9.95
CA VAL A 267 -3.96 4.62 8.78
C VAL A 267 -4.42 3.87 7.54
N SER A 268 -5.26 4.51 6.73
CA SER A 268 -5.74 3.96 5.47
C SER A 268 -5.32 4.83 4.28
N LEU A 269 -4.75 4.19 3.24
CA LEU A 269 -4.52 4.80 1.95
C LEU A 269 -5.62 4.39 0.98
N VAL A 270 -6.32 5.38 0.45
CA VAL A 270 -7.37 5.23 -0.56
C VAL A 270 -6.87 5.85 -1.85
N SER A 271 -6.68 5.04 -2.87
CA SER A 271 -6.27 5.45 -4.22
C SER A 271 -7.49 5.60 -5.15
N GLN A 272 -7.36 5.35 -6.42
CA GLN A 272 -8.39 5.60 -7.43
C GLN A 272 -8.79 7.08 -7.49
N GLU A 273 -10.06 7.39 -7.70
CA GLU A 273 -10.60 8.75 -7.80
C GLU A 273 -10.36 9.63 -6.55
N TRP A 274 -10.06 9.01 -5.39
CA TRP A 274 -9.98 9.72 -4.11
C TRP A 274 -8.57 10.25 -3.83
N GLU A 275 -7.53 9.44 -4.00
CA GLU A 275 -6.14 9.80 -3.76
C GLU A 275 -5.94 10.44 -2.38
N GLU A 276 -6.34 9.72 -1.30
CA GLU A 276 -6.46 10.24 0.05
C GLU A 276 -5.87 9.32 1.11
N ILE A 277 -5.37 9.94 2.20
CA ILE A 277 -4.90 9.24 3.39
C ILE A 277 -5.77 9.64 4.57
N TYR A 278 -6.31 8.64 5.24
CA TYR A 278 -7.15 8.78 6.43
C TYR A 278 -6.46 8.17 7.65
N VAL A 279 -6.63 8.83 8.79
CA VAL A 279 -6.42 8.22 10.11
C VAL A 279 -7.79 7.91 10.69
N PHE A 280 -7.97 6.70 11.17
CA PHE A 280 -9.16 6.27 11.91
C PHE A 280 -8.79 6.24 13.39
N GLU A 281 -9.09 7.36 14.09
CA GLU A 281 -8.96 7.52 15.55
C GLU A 281 -9.97 6.58 16.24
N ASN A 282 -9.47 5.74 17.13
CA ASN A 282 -10.26 4.80 17.93
C ASN A 282 -10.35 5.29 19.38
N ASP A 283 -11.40 4.95 20.08
CA ASP A 283 -11.60 5.26 21.50
C ASP A 283 -11.33 4.06 22.44
N GLY A 284 -10.61 3.06 21.95
CA GLY A 284 -10.30 1.83 22.69
C GLY A 284 -11.49 0.84 22.82
N HIS A 285 -12.61 1.16 22.21
CA HIS A 285 -13.84 0.35 22.27
C HIS A 285 -14.39 -0.01 20.88
N GLY A 286 -13.58 0.19 19.83
CA GLY A 286 -13.98 -0.06 18.44
C GLY A 286 -14.89 1.02 17.86
N ASN A 287 -14.95 2.22 18.46
CA ASN A 287 -15.64 3.35 17.84
C ASN A 287 -14.61 4.23 17.13
N PHE A 288 -14.70 4.25 15.81
CA PHE A 288 -13.74 4.94 14.97
C PHE A 288 -14.27 6.28 14.49
N LYS A 289 -13.37 7.27 14.46
CA LYS A 289 -13.59 8.58 13.85
C LYS A 289 -12.53 8.81 12.78
N SER A 290 -12.94 8.98 11.52
CA SER A 290 -12.03 9.21 10.41
C SER A 290 -11.58 10.66 10.32
N HIS A 291 -10.27 10.86 10.10
CA HIS A 291 -9.63 12.14 9.81
C HIS A 291 -8.97 12.07 8.44
N LEU A 292 -9.37 12.93 7.51
CA LEU A 292 -8.65 13.12 6.26
C LEU A 292 -7.39 13.93 6.57
N VAL A 293 -6.21 13.29 6.48
CA VAL A 293 -4.93 13.92 6.85
C VAL A 293 -4.16 14.43 5.64
N TRP A 294 -4.40 13.83 4.47
CA TRP A 294 -3.82 14.27 3.20
C TRP A 294 -4.68 13.81 2.01
N GLY A 295 -4.55 14.49 0.87
CA GLY A 295 -5.14 14.01 -0.36
C GLY A 295 -4.86 14.93 -1.56
N SER A 296 -4.88 14.36 -2.77
CA SER A 296 -4.71 15.07 -4.04
C SER A 296 -6.06 15.39 -4.70
N THR A 297 -6.13 16.49 -5.46
CA THR A 297 -7.24 16.77 -6.37
C THR A 297 -7.04 16.18 -7.75
N ASN A 298 -5.86 15.65 -8.01
CA ASN A 298 -5.51 14.98 -9.24
C ASN A 298 -5.93 13.51 -9.11
N GLU A 299 -6.97 13.09 -9.80
CA GLU A 299 -7.46 11.71 -9.85
C GLU A 299 -6.41 10.72 -10.41
N ASP A 300 -5.44 11.25 -11.18
CA ASP A 300 -4.30 10.51 -11.73
C ASP A 300 -3.04 10.63 -10.84
N TYR A 301 -3.17 10.98 -9.56
CA TYR A 301 -1.99 11.19 -8.71
C TYR A 301 -1.17 9.92 -8.56
N GLY A 302 -1.84 8.76 -8.48
CA GLY A 302 -1.24 7.44 -8.54
C GLY A 302 -0.71 6.94 -7.20
N SER A 303 -1.46 7.16 -6.11
CA SER A 303 -1.15 6.62 -4.78
C SER A 303 -0.86 5.13 -4.84
N SER A 304 0.32 4.71 -4.37
CA SER A 304 0.82 3.34 -4.55
C SER A 304 1.22 2.65 -3.24
N GLY A 305 1.65 3.38 -2.23
CA GLY A 305 2.05 2.76 -0.96
C GLY A 305 2.28 3.74 0.17
N ILE A 306 2.06 3.24 1.41
CA ILE A 306 2.46 3.93 2.64
C ILE A 306 3.23 3.00 3.57
N ARG A 307 4.12 3.59 4.38
CA ARG A 307 4.75 2.97 5.55
C ARG A 307 4.66 3.92 6.73
N LEU A 308 4.52 3.36 7.91
CA LEU A 308 4.48 4.12 9.16
C LEU A 308 5.85 4.02 9.84
N VAL A 309 6.48 5.15 10.09
CA VAL A 309 7.82 5.26 10.67
C VAL A 309 7.99 6.63 11.31
N ASP A 310 8.73 6.72 12.39
CA ASP A 310 9.21 7.99 12.96
C ASP A 310 10.47 8.39 12.16
N LEU A 311 10.26 9.06 11.01
CA LEU A 311 11.32 9.30 10.03
C LEU A 311 12.32 10.35 10.51
N ASN A 312 11.86 11.35 11.21
CA ASN A 312 12.69 12.44 11.75
C ASN A 312 13.15 12.20 13.19
N GLN A 313 12.80 11.04 13.79
CA GLN A 313 13.15 10.63 15.14
C GLN A 313 12.69 11.61 16.23
N ASP A 314 11.53 12.28 16.03
CA ASP A 314 10.94 13.20 17.00
C ASP A 314 10.02 12.50 18.00
N GLY A 315 9.80 11.22 17.81
CA GLY A 315 9.00 10.35 18.65
C GLY A 315 7.55 10.22 18.17
N LEU A 316 7.10 10.91 17.13
CA LEU A 316 5.78 10.73 16.52
C LEU A 316 5.88 9.85 15.28
N VAL A 317 4.86 9.05 15.03
CA VAL A 317 4.83 8.19 13.83
C VAL A 317 4.39 9.01 12.63
N ASP A 318 5.25 9.07 11.61
CA ASP A 318 5.02 9.72 10.33
C ASP A 318 4.47 8.73 9.30
N ILE A 319 4.10 9.23 8.12
CA ILE A 319 3.64 8.42 6.99
C ILE A 319 4.59 8.63 5.82
N LEU A 320 5.47 7.66 5.55
CA LEU A 320 6.25 7.60 4.31
C LEU A 320 5.31 7.16 3.18
N TYR A 321 5.31 7.87 2.05
CA TYR A 321 4.30 7.75 1.03
C TYR A 321 4.89 7.75 -0.38
N THR A 322 4.37 6.89 -1.27
CA THR A 322 4.72 6.80 -2.68
C THR A 322 3.49 6.98 -3.57
N ASN A 323 3.68 7.60 -4.74
CA ASN A 323 2.65 7.80 -5.73
C ASN A 323 3.17 7.49 -7.14
N GLY A 324 3.30 6.22 -7.48
CA GLY A 324 3.85 5.76 -8.76
C GLY A 324 2.94 4.80 -9.50
N ASP A 325 1.69 4.64 -9.07
CA ASP A 325 0.75 3.81 -9.80
C ASP A 325 0.46 4.36 -11.20
N ALA A 326 0.49 3.46 -12.18
CA ALA A 326 0.21 3.74 -13.59
C ALA A 326 -0.59 2.63 -14.25
N PHE A 327 -1.28 1.79 -13.46
CA PHE A 327 -2.08 0.66 -13.97
C PHE A 327 -3.24 1.07 -14.89
N ASP A 328 -3.73 2.29 -14.75
CA ASP A 328 -4.87 2.80 -15.53
C ASP A 328 -4.51 3.15 -16.98
N TYR A 329 -3.22 3.08 -17.34
CA TYR A 329 -2.76 3.45 -18.68
C TYR A 329 -2.28 2.25 -19.49
N LEU A 330 -2.54 2.28 -20.80
CA LEU A 330 -2.08 1.26 -21.73
C LEU A 330 -1.26 1.88 -22.89
N PRO A 331 0.07 1.65 -22.95
CA PRO A 331 0.90 1.00 -21.93
C PRO A 331 1.04 1.86 -20.66
N PRO A 332 1.30 1.23 -19.49
CA PRO A 332 1.61 1.99 -18.27
C PRO A 332 2.79 2.90 -18.49
N ARG A 333 2.67 4.15 -18.04
CA ARG A 333 3.76 5.15 -18.13
C ARG A 333 3.78 6.01 -16.89
N PRO A 334 4.98 6.26 -16.33
CA PRO A 334 5.10 7.15 -15.19
C PRO A 334 4.59 8.55 -15.50
N ARG A 335 4.11 9.24 -14.48
CA ARG A 335 3.73 10.65 -14.54
C ARG A 335 4.85 11.54 -14.03
N PRO A 336 4.89 12.82 -14.46
CA PRO A 336 5.96 13.75 -14.05
C PRO A 336 5.99 14.06 -12.55
N TRP A 337 4.90 13.78 -11.83
CA TRP A 337 4.75 14.00 -10.40
C TRP A 337 4.96 12.76 -9.54
N HIS A 338 5.23 11.60 -10.15
CA HIS A 338 5.53 10.39 -9.39
C HIS A 338 6.77 10.60 -8.51
N SER A 339 6.64 10.30 -7.24
CA SER A 339 7.61 10.69 -6.21
C SER A 339 7.58 9.79 -4.97
N VAL A 340 8.60 9.96 -4.16
CA VAL A 340 8.65 9.55 -2.76
C VAL A 340 8.51 10.80 -1.90
N GLN A 341 7.68 10.74 -0.87
CA GLN A 341 7.34 11.86 -0.01
C GLN A 341 6.95 11.36 1.38
N TRP A 342 6.83 12.24 2.33
CA TRP A 342 6.37 11.88 3.67
C TRP A 342 5.45 12.94 4.25
N LEU A 343 4.62 12.50 5.18
CA LEU A 343 3.72 13.34 5.95
C LEU A 343 4.23 13.33 7.38
N GLU A 344 4.79 14.45 7.81
CA GLU A 344 5.29 14.65 9.16
C GLU A 344 4.12 14.81 10.13
N ASN A 345 4.07 13.99 11.17
CA ASN A 345 3.06 14.06 12.21
C ASN A 345 3.34 15.23 13.16
N LYS A 346 2.43 16.19 13.23
CA LYS A 346 2.52 17.35 14.13
C LYS A 346 1.65 17.20 15.39
N GLY A 347 1.16 15.98 15.63
CA GLY A 347 0.20 15.71 16.71
C GLY A 347 -1.22 16.18 16.41
N ASN A 348 -2.20 15.69 17.19
CA ASN A 348 -3.61 16.02 17.03
C ASN A 348 -4.13 15.81 15.59
N PHE A 349 -3.73 14.72 14.93
CA PHE A 349 -4.11 14.33 13.56
C PHE A 349 -3.81 15.40 12.51
N LYS A 350 -2.75 16.20 12.74
CA LYS A 350 -2.24 17.20 11.78
C LYS A 350 -0.94 16.69 11.18
N PHE A 351 -0.90 16.71 9.87
CA PHE A 351 0.28 16.28 9.12
C PHE A 351 0.75 17.40 8.20
N GLU A 352 2.07 17.51 8.05
CA GLU A 352 2.72 18.42 7.12
C GLU A 352 3.38 17.60 6.01
N HIS A 353 3.10 17.94 4.75
CA HIS A 353 3.60 17.23 3.59
C HIS A 353 4.99 17.73 3.20
N HIS A 354 5.93 16.78 3.03
CA HIS A 354 7.30 17.04 2.60
C HIS A 354 7.68 16.12 1.44
N PRO A 355 8.24 16.66 0.35
CA PRO A 355 8.79 15.84 -0.73
C PRO A 355 10.17 15.30 -0.33
N ILE A 356 10.45 14.04 -0.68
CA ILE A 356 11.78 13.42 -0.61
C ILE A 356 12.44 13.51 -1.98
N GLY A 357 11.80 12.99 -3.03
CA GLY A 357 12.35 13.10 -4.38
C GLY A 357 11.45 12.52 -5.47
N LEU A 358 11.66 12.99 -6.71
CA LEU A 358 10.97 12.42 -7.87
C LEU A 358 11.53 11.04 -8.18
N PHE A 359 10.63 10.07 -8.29
CA PHE A 359 10.99 8.74 -8.73
C PHE A 359 9.89 8.14 -9.62
N PRO A 360 10.09 8.06 -10.93
CA PRO A 360 9.08 7.60 -11.86
C PRO A 360 8.59 6.19 -11.52
N GLY A 361 7.28 6.04 -11.30
CA GLY A 361 6.67 4.75 -10.97
C GLY A 361 6.98 4.22 -9.56
N ALA A 362 7.33 5.10 -8.62
CA ALA A 362 7.58 4.74 -7.22
C ALA A 362 6.43 3.94 -6.63
N SER A 363 6.61 2.65 -6.39
CA SER A 363 5.56 1.73 -5.96
C SER A 363 5.58 1.45 -4.46
N ALA A 364 6.76 1.42 -3.86
CA ALA A 364 6.95 1.24 -2.43
C ALA A 364 8.25 1.91 -1.97
N ALA A 365 8.28 2.29 -0.69
CA ALA A 365 9.47 2.81 -0.03
C ALA A 365 9.58 2.25 1.38
N VAL A 366 10.80 2.19 1.91
CA VAL A 366 11.10 1.78 3.28
C VAL A 366 12.18 2.69 3.85
N ALA A 367 12.08 2.99 5.16
CA ALA A 367 13.10 3.73 5.88
C ALA A 367 14.00 2.80 6.67
N ALA A 368 15.32 3.00 6.58
CA ALA A 368 16.34 2.27 7.33
C ALA A 368 17.65 3.07 7.32
N ASP A 369 18.48 2.93 8.34
CA ASP A 369 19.83 3.47 8.40
C ASP A 369 20.75 2.59 7.52
N LEU A 370 20.84 2.94 6.22
CA LEU A 370 21.49 2.08 5.20
C LEU A 370 23.00 2.24 5.19
N ASP A 371 23.53 3.37 5.67
CA ASP A 371 24.97 3.65 5.68
C ASP A 371 25.58 3.66 7.08
N GLY A 372 24.77 3.49 8.12
CA GLY A 372 25.21 3.32 9.50
C GLY A 372 25.62 4.62 10.17
N ASP A 373 25.07 5.77 9.73
CA ASP A 373 25.37 7.08 10.31
C ASP A 373 24.41 7.48 11.44
N GLY A 374 23.32 6.73 11.62
CA GLY A 374 22.32 6.87 12.68
C GLY A 374 21.07 7.60 12.27
N ASP A 375 21.02 8.15 11.07
CA ASP A 375 19.85 8.77 10.49
C ASP A 375 19.05 7.76 9.64
N LEU A 376 17.73 7.94 9.52
CA LEU A 376 16.94 7.08 8.64
C LEU A 376 16.98 7.59 7.21
N ASP A 377 17.51 6.75 6.33
CA ASP A 377 17.43 6.90 4.88
C ASP A 377 16.14 6.35 4.32
N VAL A 378 15.89 6.55 3.02
CA VAL A 378 14.76 5.97 2.32
C VAL A 378 15.22 5.21 1.09
N ALA A 379 14.97 3.89 1.06
CA ALA A 379 15.05 3.12 -0.19
C ALA A 379 13.68 3.06 -0.85
N ALA A 380 13.63 3.17 -2.18
CA ALA A 380 12.39 3.10 -2.93
C ALA A 380 12.54 2.27 -4.20
N VAL A 381 11.45 1.58 -4.58
CA VAL A 381 11.36 0.73 -5.77
C VAL A 381 10.32 1.24 -6.75
N SER A 382 10.48 0.88 -8.02
CA SER A 382 9.60 1.28 -9.12
C SER A 382 9.01 0.08 -9.85
N CYS A 383 7.68 0.07 -9.99
CA CYS A 383 6.98 -0.91 -10.81
C CYS A 383 6.85 -0.47 -12.27
N TYR A 384 6.71 0.84 -12.54
CA TYR A 384 6.53 1.40 -13.87
C TYR A 384 7.51 2.54 -14.11
N ASN A 385 8.56 2.31 -14.92
CA ASN A 385 9.51 3.34 -15.31
C ASN A 385 9.64 3.40 -16.84
N PHE A 386 10.46 4.30 -17.36
CA PHE A 386 10.82 4.37 -18.77
C PHE A 386 11.89 3.32 -19.08
N TRP A 387 11.49 2.04 -19.01
CA TRP A 387 12.42 0.90 -19.12
C TRP A 387 13.24 0.86 -20.41
N GLU A 388 12.81 1.60 -21.46
CA GLU A 388 13.54 1.79 -22.70
C GLU A 388 14.77 2.70 -22.55
N LYS A 389 14.87 3.45 -21.44
CA LYS A 389 15.99 4.32 -21.15
C LYS A 389 17.02 3.60 -20.27
N PRO A 390 18.30 3.63 -20.63
CA PRO A 390 19.33 2.89 -19.88
C PRO A 390 19.66 3.49 -18.50
N ASP A 391 19.24 4.72 -18.24
CA ASP A 391 19.39 5.44 -16.97
C ASP A 391 18.19 5.31 -16.03
N SER A 392 17.11 4.65 -16.48
CA SER A 392 15.98 4.36 -15.58
C SER A 392 16.41 3.44 -14.46
N GLN A 393 15.95 3.73 -13.24
CA GLN A 393 16.25 2.91 -12.06
C GLN A 393 15.03 2.12 -11.63
N SER A 394 15.23 0.89 -11.15
CA SER A 394 14.19 0.08 -10.50
C SER A 394 14.21 0.23 -8.99
N ILE A 395 15.34 0.60 -8.44
CA ILE A 395 15.55 0.87 -7.03
C ILE A 395 16.54 2.01 -6.86
N VAL A 396 16.24 2.91 -5.94
CA VAL A 396 17.06 4.07 -5.57
C VAL A 396 17.17 4.17 -4.05
N TRP A 397 18.18 4.90 -3.61
CA TRP A 397 18.40 5.29 -2.23
C TRP A 397 18.38 6.81 -2.12
N PHE A 398 17.62 7.34 -1.19
CA PHE A 398 17.61 8.72 -0.77
C PHE A 398 18.34 8.82 0.56
N GLU A 399 19.62 9.23 0.51
CA GLU A 399 20.48 9.45 1.66
C GLU A 399 20.01 10.70 2.40
N ASN A 400 19.74 10.56 3.71
CA ASN A 400 19.40 11.65 4.61
C ASN A 400 20.67 12.24 5.22
N ASP A 401 20.75 13.56 5.36
CA ASP A 401 21.90 14.24 6.00
C ASP A 401 21.67 14.52 7.49
N GLY A 402 20.73 13.85 8.13
CA GLY A 402 20.29 14.06 9.51
C GLY A 402 19.51 15.34 9.75
N LYS A 403 19.12 16.03 8.69
CA LYS A 403 18.30 17.26 8.72
C LYS A 403 17.14 17.19 7.77
N MET A 404 16.77 15.99 7.35
CA MET A 404 15.71 15.73 6.39
C MET A 404 15.97 16.35 5.00
N ASN A 405 17.25 16.56 4.63
CA ASN A 405 17.62 16.84 3.25
C ASN A 405 18.10 15.55 2.59
N PHE A 406 17.46 15.19 1.50
CA PHE A 406 17.71 13.93 0.83
C PHE A 406 18.53 14.09 -0.44
N THR A 407 19.50 13.19 -0.66
CA THR A 407 20.26 13.04 -1.90
C THR A 407 19.91 11.72 -2.54
N GLN A 408 19.42 11.72 -3.78
CA GLN A 408 19.09 10.50 -4.51
C GLN A 408 20.33 9.84 -5.08
N HIS A 409 20.50 8.55 -4.84
CA HIS A 409 21.53 7.70 -5.41
C HIS A 409 20.90 6.56 -6.20
N ASP A 410 21.48 6.26 -7.36
CA ASP A 410 21.05 5.14 -8.18
C ASP A 410 21.63 3.83 -7.63
N ILE A 411 20.78 2.82 -7.43
CA ILE A 411 21.22 1.47 -7.02
C ILE A 411 21.26 0.56 -8.26
N SER A 412 20.12 0.30 -8.89
CA SER A 412 20.03 -0.63 -9.99
C SER A 412 18.90 -0.35 -10.97
N HIS A 413 19.17 -0.65 -12.25
CA HIS A 413 18.15 -0.69 -13.28
C HIS A 413 17.38 -2.02 -13.31
N SER A 414 17.98 -3.12 -12.86
CA SER A 414 17.43 -4.48 -12.91
C SER A 414 17.48 -5.14 -11.52
N PRO A 415 16.48 -6.00 -11.19
CA PRO A 415 15.31 -6.35 -12.00
C PRO A 415 14.30 -5.21 -12.10
N THR A 416 13.51 -5.19 -13.17
CA THR A 416 12.40 -4.23 -13.38
C THR A 416 11.13 -4.63 -12.65
N HIS A 417 10.12 -3.75 -12.59
CA HIS A 417 8.78 -4.01 -12.05
C HIS A 417 8.75 -4.44 -10.58
N LEU A 418 9.57 -3.78 -9.75
CA LEU A 418 9.55 -3.98 -8.31
C LEU A 418 8.32 -3.31 -7.71
N ILE A 419 7.49 -4.06 -6.97
CA ILE A 419 6.20 -3.57 -6.46
C ILE A 419 6.18 -3.37 -4.95
N SER A 420 6.94 -4.16 -4.19
CA SER A 420 7.00 -4.09 -2.74
C SER A 420 8.44 -4.24 -2.26
N LEU A 421 8.73 -3.64 -1.09
CA LEU A 421 10.06 -3.54 -0.51
C LEU A 421 9.97 -3.61 1.01
N GLU A 422 10.87 -4.38 1.63
CA GLU A 422 11.09 -4.39 3.08
C GLU A 422 12.57 -4.36 3.43
N ALA A 423 12.89 -3.94 4.66
CA ALA A 423 14.24 -3.88 5.19
C ALA A 423 14.35 -4.67 6.49
N ALA A 424 15.38 -5.48 6.62
CA ALA A 424 15.76 -6.18 7.85
C ALA A 424 17.22 -6.66 7.74
N ASP A 425 17.85 -6.92 8.87
CA ASP A 425 19.15 -7.60 8.89
C ASP A 425 18.96 -9.09 8.57
N MET A 426 19.10 -9.44 7.28
CA MET A 426 18.84 -10.79 6.78
C MET A 426 20.01 -11.76 7.00
N ASN A 427 21.19 -11.24 7.27
CA ASN A 427 22.41 -12.04 7.38
C ASN A 427 23.04 -12.03 8.79
N GLY A 428 22.53 -11.22 9.72
CA GLY A 428 23.00 -11.12 11.11
C GLY A 428 24.27 -10.28 11.27
N ASP A 429 24.55 -9.36 10.32
CA ASP A 429 25.74 -8.49 10.37
C ASP A 429 25.49 -7.12 11.01
N GLY A 430 24.25 -6.86 11.44
CA GLY A 430 23.81 -5.65 12.11
C GLY A 430 23.47 -4.50 11.17
N LYS A 431 23.39 -4.73 9.85
CA LYS A 431 23.01 -3.73 8.86
C LYS A 431 21.68 -4.11 8.20
N PRO A 432 20.84 -3.14 7.86
CA PRO A 432 19.63 -3.44 7.14
C PRO A 432 19.95 -3.86 5.69
N ASP A 433 19.54 -5.08 5.33
CA ASP A 433 19.43 -5.55 3.96
C ASP A 433 18.03 -5.19 3.42
N LEU A 434 17.85 -5.26 2.10
CA LEU A 434 16.55 -5.04 1.48
C LEU A 434 16.03 -6.31 0.80
N VAL A 435 14.71 -6.51 0.84
CA VAL A 435 14.04 -7.56 0.08
C VAL A 435 12.96 -6.93 -0.78
N SER A 436 12.98 -7.22 -2.07
CA SER A 436 11.97 -6.73 -3.02
C SER A 436 11.33 -7.85 -3.80
N VAL A 437 10.09 -7.62 -4.29
CA VAL A 437 9.34 -8.56 -5.13
C VAL A 437 8.86 -7.88 -6.39
N ARG A 438 8.57 -8.69 -7.41
CA ARG A 438 8.23 -8.24 -8.76
C ARG A 438 6.77 -8.49 -9.10
N MET A 439 6.21 -7.55 -9.88
CA MET A 439 4.88 -7.67 -10.50
C MET A 439 4.95 -7.35 -12.00
N ASP A 440 5.32 -8.32 -12.81
CA ASP A 440 5.50 -8.18 -14.25
C ASP A 440 4.16 -8.31 -14.98
N VAL A 441 3.39 -7.24 -15.07
CA VAL A 441 2.11 -7.20 -15.80
C VAL A 441 2.32 -6.81 -17.26
N TYR A 442 3.34 -5.99 -17.54
CA TYR A 442 3.68 -5.48 -18.86
C TYR A 442 5.17 -5.66 -19.17
N ALA A 443 5.52 -5.71 -20.47
CA ALA A 443 6.91 -5.75 -20.90
C ALA A 443 7.71 -4.48 -20.50
N PRO A 444 9.04 -4.58 -20.31
CA PRO A 444 9.91 -5.72 -20.63
C PRO A 444 9.84 -6.82 -19.55
N PHE A 445 9.90 -8.08 -19.95
CA PHE A 445 9.99 -9.21 -19.03
C PHE A 445 11.45 -9.67 -18.98
N THR A 446 12.02 -9.68 -17.77
CA THR A 446 13.38 -10.13 -17.51
C THR A 446 13.37 -11.40 -16.66
N ASN A 447 14.44 -12.19 -16.67
CA ASN A 447 14.52 -13.43 -15.90
C ASN A 447 15.42 -13.27 -14.65
N ASP A 448 15.23 -12.17 -13.91
CA ASP A 448 16.09 -11.77 -12.80
C ASP A 448 15.57 -12.24 -11.41
N GLY A 449 14.78 -13.32 -11.39
CA GLY A 449 14.13 -13.81 -10.18
C GLY A 449 12.80 -13.10 -9.89
N ARG A 450 12.03 -13.62 -8.93
CA ARG A 450 10.72 -13.11 -8.50
C ARG A 450 10.79 -12.42 -7.14
N VAL A 451 11.74 -12.85 -6.30
CA VAL A 451 12.11 -12.24 -5.02
C VAL A 451 13.60 -11.96 -5.05
N VAL A 452 14.00 -10.77 -4.68
CA VAL A 452 15.41 -10.34 -4.73
C VAL A 452 15.80 -9.80 -3.37
N LEU A 453 16.84 -10.41 -2.82
CA LEU A 453 17.54 -9.95 -1.63
C LEU A 453 18.69 -9.03 -2.06
N TRP A 454 18.80 -7.87 -1.43
CA TRP A 454 19.86 -6.87 -1.64
C TRP A 454 20.71 -6.80 -0.37
N LEU A 455 21.83 -7.50 -0.36
CA LEU A 455 22.72 -7.50 0.79
C LEU A 455 23.47 -6.19 0.92
N ASN A 456 23.48 -5.62 2.11
CA ASN A 456 24.16 -4.37 2.44
C ASN A 456 25.60 -4.62 2.88
N HIS A 457 26.56 -4.14 2.11
CA HIS A 457 28.00 -4.27 2.33
C HIS A 457 28.67 -2.95 2.75
N TRP A 458 27.94 -2.04 3.37
CA TRP A 458 28.53 -0.78 3.85
C TRP A 458 29.56 -0.99 5.00
N PRO A 459 30.69 -0.28 5.09
CA PRO A 459 31.26 0.63 4.10
C PRO A 459 31.69 -0.14 2.86
N GLN A 460 31.73 0.52 1.70
CA GLN A 460 31.89 -0.08 0.38
C GLN A 460 33.00 -1.14 0.33
N ALA A 461 32.67 -2.37 -0.03
CA ALA A 461 33.63 -3.30 -0.58
C ALA A 461 34.09 -2.81 -1.96
N SER A 462 35.31 -3.12 -2.34
CA SER A 462 35.82 -2.76 -3.68
C SER A 462 34.86 -3.27 -4.76
N PRO A 463 34.67 -2.53 -5.87
CA PRO A 463 33.68 -2.87 -6.89
C PRO A 463 33.90 -4.29 -7.41
N ILE A 464 32.85 -5.11 -7.31
CA ILE A 464 32.84 -6.46 -7.88
C ILE A 464 32.64 -6.29 -9.39
N THR A 465 33.75 -6.16 -10.13
CA THR A 465 33.71 -6.19 -11.58
C THR A 465 33.58 -7.64 -12.04
N GLY A 466 32.41 -8.04 -12.54
CA GLY A 466 32.29 -9.30 -13.26
C GLY A 466 31.09 -10.22 -12.99
N TRP A 467 30.00 -9.74 -12.44
CA TRP A 467 28.88 -10.61 -11.99
C TRP A 467 27.73 -10.84 -12.98
N PHE A 468 27.77 -10.33 -14.18
CA PHE A 468 26.81 -10.70 -15.22
C PHE A 468 27.42 -11.66 -16.23
N HIS A 469 27.40 -12.95 -15.90
CA HIS A 469 27.59 -14.02 -16.91
C HIS A 469 26.21 -14.38 -17.48
N PRO A 470 25.99 -14.31 -18.79
CA PRO A 470 24.71 -14.65 -19.41
C PRO A 470 24.35 -16.16 -19.34
N GLU A 471 25.16 -16.99 -18.71
CA GLU A 471 24.96 -18.43 -18.60
C GLU A 471 24.51 -18.92 -17.20
N TRP A 472 24.08 -17.99 -16.31
CA TRP A 472 23.70 -18.38 -14.97
C TRP A 472 22.32 -19.07 -14.92
N THR A 473 22.27 -20.35 -14.50
CA THR A 473 21.08 -21.21 -14.60
C THR A 473 20.50 -21.67 -13.25
N GLY A 474 20.87 -21.07 -12.12
CA GLY A 474 20.31 -21.51 -10.82
C GLY A 474 20.57 -20.55 -9.66
N PRO A 475 19.77 -20.66 -8.56
CA PRO A 475 19.99 -19.87 -7.37
C PRO A 475 21.28 -20.30 -6.66
N LEU A 476 22.18 -19.33 -6.43
CA LEU A 476 23.33 -19.54 -5.54
C LEU A 476 22.88 -19.35 -4.09
N SER A 477 23.40 -20.18 -3.18
CA SER A 477 23.28 -19.87 -1.76
C SER A 477 24.12 -18.62 -1.43
N ILE A 478 23.65 -17.80 -0.48
CA ILE A 478 24.42 -16.64 0.00
C ILE A 478 25.79 -17.06 0.53
N ALA A 479 25.91 -18.28 1.07
CA ALA A 479 27.20 -18.86 1.47
C ALA A 479 28.19 -19.03 0.31
N GLU A 480 27.72 -19.24 -0.91
CA GLU A 480 28.55 -19.30 -2.12
C GLU A 480 28.94 -17.90 -2.59
N ILE A 481 28.01 -16.93 -2.52
CA ILE A 481 28.29 -15.52 -2.81
C ILE A 481 29.35 -14.99 -1.84
N LEU A 482 29.21 -15.23 -0.54
CA LEU A 482 30.16 -14.79 0.48
C LEU A 482 31.54 -15.50 0.40
N ARG A 483 31.61 -16.72 -0.13
CA ARG A 483 32.90 -17.41 -0.36
C ARG A 483 33.67 -16.84 -1.54
N SER A 484 33.01 -16.29 -2.52
CA SER A 484 33.63 -15.68 -3.69
C SER A 484 34.21 -14.29 -3.43
N VAL A 485 33.85 -13.66 -2.30
CA VAL A 485 34.27 -12.32 -1.86
C VAL A 485 35.44 -12.36 -0.87
N LYS A 486 36.08 -13.51 -0.63
CA LYS A 486 37.32 -13.54 0.19
C LYS A 486 38.53 -13.08 -0.62
N PRO A 487 39.39 -12.22 -0.01
CA PRO A 487 40.54 -11.59 -0.68
C PRO A 487 41.57 -12.59 -1.18
#